data_fa509578757a9dd9b6ca8cbdb6d626b2
#
_entry.id   fa509578757a9dd9b6ca8cbdb6d626b2
#
_cell.length_a   1.000
_cell.length_b   1.000
_cell.length_c   1.000
_cell.angle_alpha   90.00
_cell.angle_beta   90.00
_cell.angle_gamma   90.00
#
_symmetry.space_group_name_H-M   'P 1'
#
loop_
_entity.id
_entity.type
_entity.pdbx_description
1 polymer ?
#
loop_
_entity_poly.entity_id
_entity_poly.type
_entity_poly.pdbx_seq_one_letter_code
_entity_poly.pdbx_strand_id
1 'polypeptide(L)'
;MRYCVNNEWRESKTTRYMPVTNSSTGKVMAEAPCCPVDEVESAVAAAKSAFPGWSSTPIQDRMGVMFRFRGLLESHMDELTLSVATESVKNLEEARGDVIKSMVVVEMACGAPILMQGDALMNISTGHDTVMNREPVGVFAGIVPFNFPAMIPFGWMIPLCITLGNTFVLKAAMTDAADSHRHEEVIPCMPRSGAR
;
A
#
# COMPACT_ATOMS: atom_id res chain seq x y z
N MET A 1 3.96 1.23 18.99
CA MET A 1 3.81 1.73 17.59
C MET A 1 2.47 2.41 17.40
N ARG A 2 2.37 3.30 16.42
CA ARG A 2 1.12 3.97 16.03
C ARG A 2 0.57 3.33 14.76
N TYR A 3 -0.71 3.53 14.46
CA TYR A 3 -1.33 3.16 13.20
C TYR A 3 -1.83 4.40 12.46
N CYS A 4 -1.92 4.35 11.13
CA CYS A 4 -2.32 5.48 10.31
C CYS A 4 -3.74 5.28 9.76
N VAL A 5 -4.61 6.27 9.98
CA VAL A 5 -5.95 6.31 9.38
C VAL A 5 -6.23 7.73 8.91
N ASN A 6 -6.68 7.89 7.68
CA ASN A 6 -7.05 9.17 7.09
C ASN A 6 -5.94 10.24 7.21
N ASN A 7 -4.69 9.86 6.95
CA ASN A 7 -3.49 10.70 7.04
C ASN A 7 -3.10 11.14 8.47
N GLU A 8 -3.60 10.48 9.48
CA GLU A 8 -3.28 10.78 10.86
C GLU A 8 -2.68 9.56 11.55
N TRP A 9 -1.53 9.75 12.17
CA TRP A 9 -0.91 8.76 13.03
C TRP A 9 -1.56 8.77 14.40
N ARG A 10 -2.12 7.62 14.82
CA ARG A 10 -2.87 7.46 16.06
C ARG A 10 -2.25 6.40 16.94
N GLU A 11 -2.30 6.61 18.24
CA GLU A 11 -2.00 5.58 19.22
C GLU A 11 -3.24 4.68 19.41
N SER A 12 -3.00 3.36 19.47
CA SER A 12 -4.07 2.41 19.73
C SER A 12 -4.50 2.48 21.20
N LYS A 13 -5.78 2.30 21.44
CA LYS A 13 -6.37 2.19 22.81
C LYS A 13 -6.14 0.80 23.41
N THR A 14 -5.51 -0.12 22.69
CA THR A 14 -5.27 -1.48 23.14
C THR A 14 -4.32 -1.51 24.33
N THR A 15 -4.55 -2.46 25.22
CA THR A 15 -3.57 -2.85 26.26
C THR A 15 -2.74 -4.05 25.84
N ARG A 16 -3.03 -4.64 24.67
CA ARG A 16 -2.36 -5.83 24.17
C ARG A 16 -1.41 -5.46 23.05
N TYR A 17 -0.13 -5.72 23.27
CA TYR A 17 0.94 -5.48 22.31
C TYR A 17 1.68 -6.78 22.01
N MET A 18 2.24 -6.87 20.81
CA MET A 18 3.11 -7.98 20.38
C MET A 18 4.52 -7.44 20.14
N PRO A 19 5.56 -8.11 20.65
CA PRO A 19 6.93 -7.68 20.41
C PRO A 19 7.30 -7.89 18.94
N VAL A 20 7.96 -6.89 18.37
CA VAL A 20 8.67 -6.98 17.10
C VAL A 20 10.15 -7.18 17.41
N THR A 21 10.71 -8.26 16.93
CA THR A 21 12.07 -8.65 17.26
C THR A 21 12.99 -8.59 16.06
N ASN A 22 14.22 -8.18 16.27
CA ASN A 22 15.28 -8.42 15.29
C ASN A 22 15.51 -9.92 15.18
N SER A 23 15.23 -10.49 14.03
CA SER A 23 15.27 -11.93 13.80
C SER A 23 16.68 -12.53 13.92
N SER A 24 17.73 -11.73 13.73
CA SER A 24 19.12 -12.17 13.86
C SER A 24 19.62 -12.19 15.32
N THR A 25 19.09 -11.32 16.18
CA THR A 25 19.60 -11.13 17.55
C THR A 25 18.59 -11.53 18.62
N GLY A 26 17.32 -11.72 18.27
CA GLY A 26 16.20 -11.94 19.20
C GLY A 26 15.84 -10.72 20.06
N LYS A 27 16.48 -9.56 19.87
CA LYS A 27 16.18 -8.36 20.64
C LYS A 27 14.87 -7.73 20.21
N VAL A 28 14.04 -7.34 21.16
CA VAL A 28 12.83 -6.56 20.90
C VAL A 28 13.23 -5.17 20.41
N MET A 29 12.73 -4.79 19.23
CA MET A 29 12.97 -3.48 18.62
C MET A 29 11.79 -2.53 18.83
N ALA A 30 10.58 -3.08 18.86
CA ALA A 30 9.36 -2.32 19.00
C ALA A 30 8.21 -3.20 19.50
N GLU A 31 7.07 -2.58 19.81
CA GLU A 31 5.85 -3.27 20.19
C GLU A 31 4.71 -2.84 19.27
N ALA A 32 4.12 -3.80 18.55
CA ALA A 32 3.00 -3.58 17.64
C ALA A 32 1.67 -3.71 18.40
N PRO A 33 0.74 -2.75 18.26
CA PRO A 33 -0.56 -2.83 18.91
C PRO A 33 -1.43 -3.90 18.27
N CYS A 34 -2.10 -4.72 19.09
CA CYS A 34 -3.22 -5.53 18.64
C CYS A 34 -4.48 -4.64 18.60
N CYS A 35 -4.65 -3.90 17.52
CA CYS A 35 -5.76 -2.96 17.38
C CYS A 35 -7.11 -3.64 17.62
N PRO A 36 -7.98 -3.09 18.46
CA PRO A 36 -9.31 -3.62 18.69
C PRO A 36 -10.22 -3.41 17.46
N VAL A 37 -11.36 -4.09 17.46
CA VAL A 37 -12.27 -4.13 16.30
C VAL A 37 -12.77 -2.74 15.89
N ASP A 38 -13.08 -1.89 16.86
CA ASP A 38 -13.55 -0.52 16.61
C ASP A 38 -12.50 0.35 15.86
N GLU A 39 -11.21 0.14 16.11
CA GLU A 39 -10.13 0.82 15.36
C GLU A 39 -10.04 0.31 13.92
N VAL A 40 -10.20 -1.01 13.72
CA VAL A 40 -10.26 -1.61 12.38
C VAL A 40 -11.49 -1.11 11.62
N GLU A 41 -12.65 -1.10 12.26
CA GLU A 41 -13.89 -0.55 11.67
C GLU A 41 -13.75 0.92 11.31
N SER A 42 -13.07 1.72 12.15
CA SER A 42 -12.76 3.13 11.86
C SER A 42 -11.89 3.27 10.62
N ALA A 43 -10.88 2.41 10.45
CA ALA A 43 -10.02 2.42 9.26
C ALA A 43 -10.80 2.03 7.99
N VAL A 44 -11.66 1.03 8.07
CA VAL A 44 -12.55 0.63 6.95
C VAL A 44 -13.54 1.74 6.61
N ALA A 45 -14.14 2.38 7.61
CA ALA A 45 -15.06 3.50 7.41
C ALA A 45 -14.36 4.70 6.73
N ALA A 46 -13.11 5.01 7.14
CA ALA A 46 -12.31 6.05 6.50
C ALA A 46 -12.00 5.71 5.03
N ALA A 47 -11.60 4.47 4.73
CA ALA A 47 -11.35 4.00 3.37
C ALA A 47 -12.64 4.05 2.52
N LYS A 48 -13.78 3.65 3.07
CA LYS A 48 -15.08 3.72 2.40
C LYS A 48 -15.49 5.17 2.11
N SER A 49 -15.26 6.08 3.05
CA SER A 49 -15.56 7.52 2.87
C SER A 49 -14.68 8.17 1.80
N ALA A 50 -13.42 7.72 1.66
CA ALA A 50 -12.48 8.25 0.66
C ALA A 50 -12.76 7.70 -0.76
N PHE A 51 -13.38 6.54 -0.88
CA PHE A 51 -13.57 5.82 -2.15
C PHE A 51 -14.27 6.65 -3.23
N PRO A 52 -15.43 7.32 -3.00
CA PRO A 52 -16.12 8.05 -4.07
C PRO A 52 -15.25 9.16 -4.69
N GLY A 53 -14.52 9.91 -3.87
CA GLY A 53 -13.63 10.96 -4.36
C GLY A 53 -12.43 10.40 -5.10
N TRP A 54 -11.83 9.34 -4.58
CA TRP A 54 -10.66 8.72 -5.19
C TRP A 54 -10.99 8.00 -6.50
N SER A 55 -12.07 7.24 -6.55
CA SER A 55 -12.50 6.52 -7.75
C SER A 55 -12.85 7.44 -8.92
N SER A 56 -13.36 8.65 -8.63
CA SER A 56 -13.66 9.68 -9.62
C SER A 56 -12.45 10.54 -10.02
N THR A 57 -11.31 10.41 -9.32
CA THR A 57 -10.07 11.11 -9.70
C THR A 57 -9.56 10.59 -11.05
N PRO A 58 -9.19 11.46 -12.01
CA PRO A 58 -8.65 11.03 -13.28
C PRO A 58 -7.49 10.06 -13.12
N ILE A 59 -7.45 9.02 -13.97
CA ILE A 59 -6.43 7.98 -13.87
C ILE A 59 -5.00 8.54 -13.99
N GLN A 60 -4.79 9.60 -14.76
CA GLN A 60 -3.51 10.26 -14.90
C GLN A 60 -3.03 10.90 -13.59
N ASP A 61 -3.94 11.49 -12.81
CA ASP A 61 -3.62 12.07 -11.51
C ASP A 61 -3.26 10.98 -10.50
N ARG A 62 -3.98 9.84 -10.54
CA ARG A 62 -3.67 8.67 -9.72
C ARG A 62 -2.30 8.08 -10.06
N MET A 63 -1.96 8.01 -11.36
CA MET A 63 -0.60 7.65 -11.80
C MET A 63 0.46 8.60 -11.27
N GLY A 64 0.19 9.91 -11.29
CA GLY A 64 1.10 10.92 -10.76
C GLY A 64 1.50 10.65 -9.30
N VAL A 65 0.57 10.09 -8.50
CA VAL A 65 0.88 9.62 -7.14
C VAL A 65 1.88 8.47 -7.17
N MET A 66 1.70 7.49 -8.08
CA MET A 66 2.61 6.34 -8.19
C MET A 66 4.00 6.73 -8.67
N PHE A 67 4.12 7.69 -9.60
CA PHE A 67 5.42 8.21 -10.00
C PHE A 67 6.17 8.86 -8.83
N ARG A 68 5.47 9.65 -7.99
CA ARG A 68 6.07 10.23 -6.78
C ARG A 68 6.45 9.14 -5.77
N PHE A 69 5.60 8.15 -5.58
CA PHE A 69 5.88 7.02 -4.68
C PHE A 69 7.10 6.21 -5.14
N ARG A 70 7.21 5.94 -6.44
CA ARG A 70 8.40 5.29 -7.03
C ARG A 70 9.67 6.10 -6.74
N GLY A 71 9.62 7.43 -6.90
CA GLY A 71 10.74 8.31 -6.60
C GLY A 71 11.13 8.31 -5.12
N LEU A 72 10.15 8.23 -4.21
CA LEU A 72 10.41 8.09 -2.77
C LEU A 72 11.09 6.75 -2.44
N LEU A 73 10.61 5.63 -3.00
CA LEU A 73 11.27 4.33 -2.81
C LEU A 73 12.73 4.35 -3.29
N GLU A 74 13.01 5.01 -4.40
CA GLU A 74 14.38 5.14 -4.92
C GLU A 74 15.26 6.01 -4.02
N SER A 75 14.77 7.17 -3.59
CA SER A 75 15.52 8.09 -2.75
C SER A 75 15.81 7.55 -1.34
N HIS A 76 14.98 6.64 -0.84
CA HIS A 76 15.12 5.99 0.47
C HIS A 76 15.61 4.53 0.38
N MET A 77 16.16 4.11 -0.78
CA MET A 77 16.54 2.73 -1.04
C MET A 77 17.42 2.13 0.05
N ASP A 78 18.45 2.84 0.48
CA ASP A 78 19.43 2.31 1.45
C ASP A 78 18.82 2.21 2.86
N GLU A 79 17.99 3.16 3.24
CA GLU A 79 17.25 3.14 4.51
C GLU A 79 16.26 1.98 4.55
N LEU A 80 15.47 1.81 3.49
CA LEU A 80 14.52 0.71 3.35
C LEU A 80 15.23 -0.65 3.37
N THR A 81 16.35 -0.76 2.66
CA THR A 81 17.18 -1.97 2.63
C THR A 81 17.66 -2.33 4.03
N LEU A 82 18.17 -1.35 4.78
CA LEU A 82 18.65 -1.57 6.15
C LEU A 82 17.51 -1.98 7.08
N SER A 83 16.34 -1.38 6.93
CA SER A 83 15.16 -1.72 7.71
C SER A 83 14.74 -3.17 7.47
N VAL A 84 14.59 -3.57 6.19
CA VAL A 84 14.26 -4.96 5.81
C VAL A 84 15.29 -5.95 6.36
N ALA A 85 16.60 -5.66 6.20
CA ALA A 85 17.66 -6.55 6.70
C ALA A 85 17.67 -6.67 8.22
N THR A 86 17.32 -5.59 8.95
CA THR A 86 17.31 -5.58 10.42
C THR A 86 16.16 -6.41 10.99
N GLU A 87 15.01 -6.40 10.35
CA GLU A 87 13.82 -7.12 10.81
C GLU A 87 13.76 -8.57 10.33
N SER A 88 14.24 -8.82 9.11
CA SER A 88 14.28 -10.15 8.52
C SER A 88 15.69 -10.75 8.57
N VAL A 89 15.82 -12.07 8.45
CA VAL A 89 17.12 -12.76 8.40
C VAL A 89 17.81 -12.58 7.03
N LYS A 90 17.42 -11.60 6.24
CA LYS A 90 17.97 -11.32 4.92
C LYS A 90 19.34 -10.63 5.04
N ASN A 91 20.27 -10.98 4.18
CA ASN A 91 21.45 -10.17 3.95
C ASN A 91 21.09 -8.86 3.20
N LEU A 92 22.01 -7.91 3.16
CA LEU A 92 21.75 -6.58 2.54
C LEU A 92 21.40 -6.68 1.05
N GLU A 93 21.95 -7.63 0.33
CA GLU A 93 21.69 -7.81 -1.10
C GLU A 93 20.24 -8.34 -1.33
N GLU A 94 19.84 -9.34 -0.56
CA GLU A 94 18.47 -9.87 -0.60
C GLU A 94 17.44 -8.82 -0.14
N ALA A 95 17.75 -8.06 0.91
CA ALA A 95 16.90 -6.98 1.38
C ALA A 95 16.76 -5.86 0.33
N ARG A 96 17.86 -5.49 -0.34
CA ARG A 96 17.84 -4.54 -1.45
C ARG A 96 17.00 -5.07 -2.63
N GLY A 97 17.13 -6.36 -2.92
CA GLY A 97 16.31 -7.03 -3.95
C GLY A 97 14.81 -6.97 -3.65
N ASP A 98 14.42 -7.03 -2.39
CA ASP A 98 13.01 -6.88 -1.96
C ASP A 98 12.48 -5.46 -2.29
N VAL A 99 13.22 -4.42 -1.95
CA VAL A 99 12.86 -3.02 -2.26
C VAL A 99 12.84 -2.76 -3.77
N ILE A 100 13.84 -3.27 -4.52
CA ILE A 100 13.88 -3.13 -5.99
C ILE A 100 12.65 -3.78 -6.63
N LYS A 101 12.25 -4.97 -6.18
CA LYS A 101 11.03 -5.63 -6.69
C LYS A 101 9.77 -4.84 -6.39
N SER A 102 9.71 -4.14 -5.26
CA SER A 102 8.62 -3.20 -4.97
C SER A 102 8.54 -2.11 -6.02
N MET A 103 9.68 -1.48 -6.36
CA MET A 103 9.74 -0.42 -7.37
C MET A 103 9.29 -0.90 -8.76
N VAL A 104 9.71 -2.09 -9.18
CA VAL A 104 9.31 -2.67 -10.48
C VAL A 104 7.79 -2.78 -10.60
N VAL A 105 7.10 -3.20 -9.53
CA VAL A 105 5.63 -3.30 -9.59
C VAL A 105 4.95 -1.94 -9.47
N VAL A 106 5.53 -0.98 -8.74
CA VAL A 106 5.06 0.41 -8.77
C VAL A 106 5.17 1.00 -10.20
N GLU A 107 6.24 0.70 -10.92
CA GLU A 107 6.39 1.09 -12.34
C GLU A 107 5.30 0.46 -13.22
N MET A 108 4.94 -0.80 -12.99
CA MET A 108 3.78 -1.42 -13.66
C MET A 108 2.47 -0.68 -13.33
N ALA A 109 2.28 -0.27 -12.09
CA ALA A 109 1.11 0.52 -11.68
C ALA A 109 1.06 1.89 -12.36
N CYS A 110 2.20 2.48 -12.70
CA CYS A 110 2.27 3.69 -13.53
C CYS A 110 1.71 3.46 -14.95
N GLY A 111 1.62 2.23 -15.42
CA GLY A 111 0.95 1.84 -16.68
C GLY A 111 -0.57 1.62 -16.57
N ALA A 112 -1.19 1.97 -15.46
CA ALA A 112 -2.61 1.72 -15.19
C ALA A 112 -3.60 2.19 -16.27
N PRO A 113 -3.39 3.29 -17.04
CA PRO A 113 -4.30 3.65 -18.11
C PRO A 113 -4.48 2.55 -19.15
N ILE A 114 -3.42 1.81 -19.47
CA ILE A 114 -3.50 0.67 -20.40
C ILE A 114 -4.29 -0.48 -19.77
N LEU A 115 -4.10 -0.73 -18.48
CA LEU A 115 -4.81 -1.79 -17.75
C LEU A 115 -6.31 -1.50 -17.60
N MET A 116 -6.68 -0.20 -17.59
CA MET A 116 -8.08 0.24 -17.45
C MET A 116 -8.81 0.42 -18.79
N GLN A 117 -8.13 0.21 -19.91
CA GLN A 117 -8.80 0.23 -21.21
C GLN A 117 -9.87 -0.86 -21.27
N GLY A 118 -11.02 -0.49 -21.84
CA GLY A 118 -12.09 -1.42 -22.14
C GLY A 118 -12.02 -1.91 -23.57
N ASP A 119 -12.99 -2.71 -23.96
CA ASP A 119 -13.14 -3.24 -25.32
C ASP A 119 -14.46 -2.76 -25.92
N ALA A 120 -14.53 -2.64 -27.24
CA ALA A 120 -15.75 -2.33 -27.96
C ALA A 120 -15.90 -3.29 -29.14
N LEU A 121 -17.13 -3.75 -29.39
CA LEU A 121 -17.47 -4.56 -30.53
C LEU A 121 -18.71 -3.95 -31.21
N MET A 122 -18.50 -3.48 -32.46
CA MET A 122 -19.56 -2.89 -33.27
C MET A 122 -20.34 -3.98 -34.00
N ASN A 123 -21.67 -3.77 -34.17
CA ASN A 123 -22.53 -4.67 -34.88
C ASN A 123 -22.52 -6.12 -34.36
N ILE A 124 -22.51 -6.31 -33.06
CA ILE A 124 -22.65 -7.67 -32.47
C ILE A 124 -23.95 -8.36 -32.87
N SER A 125 -24.99 -7.56 -33.14
CA SER A 125 -26.23 -7.92 -33.81
C SER A 125 -26.78 -6.66 -34.50
N THR A 126 -27.82 -6.83 -35.33
CA THR A 126 -28.40 -5.71 -36.07
C THR A 126 -28.80 -4.55 -35.15
N GLY A 127 -28.11 -3.41 -35.30
CA GLY A 127 -28.38 -2.19 -34.51
C GLY A 127 -27.86 -2.21 -33.07
N HIS A 128 -26.96 -3.15 -32.70
CA HIS A 128 -26.42 -3.26 -31.38
C HIS A 128 -24.89 -3.23 -31.36
N ASP A 129 -24.33 -2.32 -30.58
CA ASP A 129 -22.90 -2.24 -30.25
C ASP A 129 -22.70 -2.64 -28.79
N THR A 130 -21.54 -3.20 -28.46
CA THR A 130 -21.18 -3.55 -27.10
C THR A 130 -19.89 -2.81 -26.69
N VAL A 131 -19.91 -2.24 -25.49
CA VAL A 131 -18.76 -1.59 -24.88
C VAL A 131 -18.54 -2.18 -23.48
N MET A 132 -17.32 -2.58 -23.19
CA MET A 132 -16.89 -3.03 -21.87
C MET A 132 -16.05 -1.92 -21.19
N ASN A 133 -16.44 -1.52 -20.00
CA ASN A 133 -15.69 -0.61 -19.18
C ASN A 133 -15.14 -1.33 -17.94
N ARG A 134 -13.94 -0.94 -17.48
CA ARG A 134 -13.36 -1.38 -16.20
C ARG A 134 -13.56 -0.30 -15.18
N GLU A 135 -14.14 -0.65 -14.03
CA GLU A 135 -14.44 0.30 -12.96
C GLU A 135 -13.82 -0.14 -11.64
N PRO A 136 -13.50 0.83 -10.74
CA PRO A 136 -13.09 0.50 -9.38
C PRO A 136 -14.18 -0.27 -8.62
N VAL A 137 -13.78 -1.26 -7.83
CA VAL A 137 -14.70 -2.15 -7.11
C VAL A 137 -15.07 -1.61 -5.73
N GLY A 138 -14.15 -0.90 -5.05
CA GLY A 138 -14.41 -0.36 -3.71
C GLY A 138 -13.21 -0.38 -2.76
N VAL A 139 -13.46 -0.83 -1.53
CA VAL A 139 -12.47 -0.93 -0.47
C VAL A 139 -11.84 -2.33 -0.47
N PHE A 140 -10.53 -2.38 -0.52
CA PHE A 140 -9.75 -3.61 -0.40
C PHE A 140 -9.07 -3.69 0.96
N ALA A 141 -8.86 -4.90 1.44
CA ALA A 141 -8.03 -5.19 2.59
C ALA A 141 -6.90 -6.13 2.21
N GLY A 142 -5.69 -5.87 2.72
CA GLY A 142 -4.53 -6.73 2.55
C GLY A 142 -4.01 -7.18 3.90
N ILE A 143 -3.81 -8.49 4.06
CA ILE A 143 -3.11 -9.09 5.21
C ILE A 143 -1.81 -9.65 4.65
N VAL A 144 -0.69 -9.03 5.03
CA VAL A 144 0.61 -9.36 4.45
C VAL A 144 1.41 -10.29 5.36
N PRO A 145 2.20 -11.21 4.77
CA PRO A 145 3.15 -12.02 5.50
C PRO A 145 4.44 -11.24 5.82
N PHE A 146 5.29 -11.83 6.63
CA PHE A 146 6.53 -11.22 7.11
C PHE A 146 7.74 -11.42 6.19
N ASN A 147 7.68 -12.34 5.23
CA ASN A 147 8.86 -12.77 4.47
C ASN A 147 9.30 -11.83 3.35
N PHE A 148 8.44 -10.90 2.92
CA PHE A 148 8.75 -9.85 1.95
C PHE A 148 8.09 -8.54 2.39
N PRO A 149 8.63 -7.87 3.41
CA PRO A 149 7.97 -6.75 4.08
C PRO A 149 7.84 -5.51 3.18
N ALA A 150 8.71 -5.31 2.22
CA ALA A 150 8.60 -4.23 1.24
C ALA A 150 7.81 -4.65 -0.01
N MET A 151 8.17 -5.77 -0.64
CA MET A 151 7.63 -6.18 -1.94
C MET A 151 6.12 -6.42 -1.90
N ILE A 152 5.61 -7.10 -0.87
CA ILE A 152 4.20 -7.49 -0.87
C ILE A 152 3.28 -6.29 -0.61
N PRO A 153 3.44 -5.49 0.46
CA PRO A 153 2.55 -4.36 0.69
C PRO A 153 2.76 -3.24 -0.33
N PHE A 154 4.00 -2.82 -0.55
CA PHE A 154 4.35 -1.62 -1.32
C PHE A 154 4.54 -1.88 -2.83
N GLY A 155 4.74 -3.13 -3.22
CA GLY A 155 4.77 -3.54 -4.62
C GLY A 155 3.45 -4.17 -5.06
N TRP A 156 3.12 -5.33 -4.55
CA TRP A 156 2.06 -6.17 -5.11
C TRP A 156 0.64 -5.72 -4.78
N MET A 157 0.37 -5.24 -3.56
CA MET A 157 -1.01 -5.01 -3.12
C MET A 157 -1.45 -3.56 -3.31
N ILE A 158 -0.79 -2.61 -2.65
CA ILE A 158 -1.26 -1.22 -2.59
C ILE A 158 -1.20 -0.53 -3.95
N PRO A 159 -0.09 -0.54 -4.71
CA PRO A 159 0.04 0.30 -5.90
C PRO A 159 -1.03 0.03 -6.96
N LEU A 160 -1.20 -1.21 -7.36
CA LEU A 160 -2.20 -1.58 -8.36
C LEU A 160 -3.62 -1.29 -7.87
N CYS A 161 -3.93 -1.65 -6.61
CA CYS A 161 -5.25 -1.43 -6.04
C CYS A 161 -5.66 0.04 -6.10
N ILE A 162 -4.81 0.93 -5.58
CA ILE A 162 -5.14 2.36 -5.49
C ILE A 162 -5.06 3.07 -6.84
N THR A 163 -4.11 2.71 -7.71
CA THR A 163 -4.01 3.33 -9.03
C THR A 163 -5.22 3.00 -9.90
N LEU A 164 -5.79 1.81 -9.75
CA LEU A 164 -7.03 1.42 -10.42
C LEU A 164 -8.30 2.03 -9.80
N GLY A 165 -8.15 2.94 -8.82
CA GLY A 165 -9.22 3.75 -8.25
C GLY A 165 -9.89 3.18 -7.01
N ASN A 166 -9.35 2.13 -6.43
CA ASN A 166 -9.84 1.56 -5.18
C ASN A 166 -9.16 2.20 -3.96
N THR A 167 -9.72 1.97 -2.76
CA THR A 167 -9.09 2.32 -1.49
C THR A 167 -8.60 1.06 -0.79
N PHE A 168 -7.66 1.20 0.15
CA PHE A 168 -6.96 0.05 0.71
C PHE A 168 -6.78 0.17 2.22
N VAL A 169 -7.00 -0.92 2.93
CA VAL A 169 -6.66 -1.09 4.36
C VAL A 169 -5.60 -2.16 4.48
N LEU A 170 -4.45 -1.81 5.01
CA LEU A 170 -3.32 -2.73 5.19
C LEU A 170 -3.26 -3.22 6.64
N LYS A 171 -3.20 -4.54 6.83
CA LYS A 171 -2.79 -5.18 8.07
C LYS A 171 -1.36 -5.72 7.89
N ALA A 172 -0.38 -5.05 8.50
CA ALA A 172 1.00 -5.50 8.49
C ALA A 172 1.20 -6.82 9.25
N ALA A 173 2.25 -7.57 8.95
CA ALA A 173 2.62 -8.75 9.71
C ALA A 173 2.99 -8.36 11.15
N MET A 174 2.68 -9.23 12.11
CA MET A 174 2.96 -8.93 13.52
C MET A 174 4.47 -8.98 13.86
N THR A 175 5.23 -9.74 13.07
CA THR A 175 6.69 -9.91 13.24
C THR A 175 7.50 -8.78 12.62
N ASP A 176 6.95 -8.08 11.61
CA ASP A 176 7.65 -7.05 10.83
C ASP A 176 6.98 -5.66 10.93
N ALA A 177 6.15 -5.45 11.96
CA ALA A 177 5.42 -4.20 12.12
C ALA A 177 6.33 -2.98 12.37
N ALA A 178 7.61 -3.17 12.74
CA ALA A 178 8.56 -2.08 12.94
C ALA A 178 8.91 -1.37 11.62
N ASP A 179 8.91 -2.10 10.50
CA ASP A 179 9.20 -1.53 9.18
C ASP A 179 8.15 -0.49 8.76
N SER A 180 6.90 -0.70 9.09
CA SER A 180 5.82 0.24 8.75
C SER A 180 5.95 1.62 9.42
N HIS A 181 6.73 1.75 10.51
CA HIS A 181 6.95 3.01 11.21
C HIS A 181 8.17 3.80 10.75
N ARG A 182 9.19 3.12 10.24
CA ARG A 182 10.38 3.79 9.68
C ARG A 182 10.06 4.49 8.37
N HIS A 183 8.96 4.11 7.73
CA HIS A 183 8.46 4.71 6.50
C HIS A 183 7.46 5.85 6.72
N GLU A 184 7.36 6.42 7.94
CA GLU A 184 6.52 7.59 8.20
C GLU A 184 6.77 8.73 7.20
N GLU A 185 8.00 8.90 6.75
CA GLU A 185 8.38 9.90 5.74
C GLU A 185 8.19 9.41 4.30
N VAL A 186 8.27 8.09 4.06
CA VAL A 186 8.27 7.48 2.72
C VAL A 186 6.87 7.16 2.23
N ILE A 187 5.93 6.88 3.14
CA ILE A 187 4.54 6.72 2.79
C ILE A 187 3.76 7.84 3.46
N PRO A 188 3.69 9.01 2.85
CA PRO A 188 2.63 9.91 3.23
C PRO A 188 1.34 9.15 2.99
N CYS A 189 0.54 8.98 4.03
CA CYS A 189 -0.85 8.60 3.88
C CYS A 189 -1.38 9.45 2.72
N MET A 190 -1.82 8.85 1.64
CA MET A 190 -2.04 9.49 0.34
C MET A 190 -2.67 10.88 0.48
N PRO A 191 -2.10 11.92 -0.16
CA PRO A 191 -2.61 13.27 -0.02
C PRO A 191 -4.05 13.32 -0.51
N ARG A 192 -4.88 14.04 0.23
CA ARG A 192 -6.21 14.43 -0.25
C ARG A 192 -6.06 15.03 -1.65
N SER A 193 -6.89 14.61 -2.59
CA SER A 193 -7.07 15.30 -3.85
C SER A 193 -7.35 16.77 -3.56
N GLY A 194 -6.37 17.67 -3.76
CA GLY A 194 -6.56 19.08 -3.51
C GLY A 194 -5.34 19.89 -3.08
N ALA A 195 -4.18 19.31 -2.82
CA ALA A 195 -2.94 20.06 -2.66
C ALA A 195 -2.26 20.18 -4.03
N ARG A 196 -2.36 21.39 -4.61
CA ARG A 196 -1.65 21.81 -5.82
C ARG A 196 -0.15 21.90 -5.57
#